data_7a12e5808c2aa9d537e3f3f7a7366d1c
#
_entry.id   7a12e5808c2aa9d537e3f3f7a7366d1c
#
_cell.length_a   1.000
_cell.length_b   1.000
_cell.length_c   1.000
_cell.angle_alpha   90.00
_cell.angle_beta   90.00
_cell.angle_gamma   90.00
#
_symmetry.space_group_name_H-M   'P 1'
#
loop_
_entity.id
_entity.type
_entity.pdbx_description
1 polymer ?
#
loop_
_entity_poly.entity_id
_entity_poly.type
_entity_poly.pdbx_seq_one_letter_code
_entity_poly.pdbx_strand_id
1 'polypeptide(L)'
;MLTLDAQQSAARAWFESLRDRICAAFEAIEREAGSDAGFDYIAWDRADPSGEPGGGGVRGVMKGRVFEKVGVNVSTVGGTFEGEFGRTIHGAGEDPRFFATGVSLVAHMANPHVPAVHMNCRFLRTTKQWFGGGADLNPPLPAAEDTADFHARLRAACDAHDPAYHPRFKAWADDYFYIPHRQVHRGVGGIFFDHLEGDFDAHFAFTRDVGEAFLEVYPQIVRRRMDSPFTDADLAEQRAWRGRYAEFNLVYDRGTLFGLKTGGNIDAILMSLPPVATWD
;
A
#
# COMPACT_ATOMS: atom_id res chain seq x y z
N MET A 1 22.19 -2.93 19.43
CA MET A 1 21.79 -3.33 18.06
C MET A 1 21.02 -4.64 18.15
N LEU A 2 19.81 -4.71 17.60
CA LEU A 2 19.00 -5.93 17.58
C LEU A 2 19.68 -7.01 16.74
N THR A 3 19.49 -8.29 17.10
CA THR A 3 19.86 -9.41 16.22
C THR A 3 18.98 -9.41 14.98
N LEU A 4 19.40 -10.09 13.92
CA LEU A 4 18.65 -10.15 12.66
C LEU A 4 17.22 -10.70 12.84
N ASP A 5 17.06 -11.73 13.66
CA ASP A 5 15.75 -12.32 13.95
C ASP A 5 14.88 -11.35 14.79
N ALA A 6 15.50 -10.59 15.69
CA ALA A 6 14.81 -9.56 16.46
C ALA A 6 14.35 -8.39 15.56
N GLN A 7 15.14 -8.01 14.55
CA GLN A 7 14.76 -7.00 13.55
C GLN A 7 13.55 -7.45 12.72
N GLN A 8 13.56 -8.69 12.23
CA GLN A 8 12.43 -9.27 11.50
C GLN A 8 11.17 -9.32 12.35
N SER A 9 11.30 -9.77 13.59
CA SER A 9 10.18 -9.84 14.55
C SER A 9 9.63 -8.47 14.89
N ALA A 10 10.48 -7.47 15.10
CA ALA A 10 10.07 -6.10 15.38
C ALA A 10 9.32 -5.46 14.20
N ALA A 11 9.83 -5.63 12.97
CA ALA A 11 9.18 -5.13 11.77
C ALA A 11 7.80 -5.78 11.57
N ARG A 12 7.73 -7.11 11.67
CA ARG A 12 6.47 -7.86 11.58
C ARG A 12 5.44 -7.38 12.59
N ALA A 13 5.81 -7.34 13.88
CA ALA A 13 4.89 -6.95 14.95
C ALA A 13 4.36 -5.54 14.74
N TRP A 14 5.19 -4.62 14.24
CA TRP A 14 4.75 -3.27 13.97
C TRP A 14 3.78 -3.20 12.77
N PHE A 15 4.04 -3.93 11.67
CA PHE A 15 3.13 -3.97 10.53
C PHE A 15 1.76 -4.58 10.88
N GLU A 16 1.74 -5.62 11.73
CA GLU A 16 0.50 -6.20 12.26
C GLU A 16 -0.26 -5.16 13.11
N SER A 17 0.43 -4.46 14.01
CA SER A 17 -0.16 -3.38 14.81
C SER A 17 -0.69 -2.22 13.95
N LEU A 18 0.06 -1.81 12.93
CA LEU A 18 -0.38 -0.74 12.02
C LEU A 18 -1.66 -1.15 11.28
N ARG A 19 -1.73 -2.38 10.75
CA ARG A 19 -2.95 -2.93 10.15
C ARG A 19 -4.12 -2.82 11.09
N ASP A 20 -3.98 -3.27 12.34
CA ASP A 20 -5.08 -3.30 13.30
C ASP A 20 -5.61 -1.89 13.58
N ARG A 21 -4.71 -0.92 13.73
CA ARG A 21 -5.06 0.48 13.95
C ARG A 21 -5.73 1.12 12.73
N ILE A 22 -5.27 0.83 11.53
CA ILE A 22 -5.89 1.31 10.28
C ILE A 22 -7.30 0.72 10.14
N CYS A 23 -7.45 -0.58 10.33
CA CYS A 23 -8.75 -1.23 10.25
C CYS A 23 -9.73 -0.66 11.28
N ALA A 24 -9.30 -0.49 12.53
CA ALA A 24 -10.12 0.11 13.57
C ALA A 24 -10.54 1.56 13.24
N ALA A 25 -9.64 2.37 12.65
CA ALA A 25 -9.95 3.73 12.22
C ALA A 25 -10.98 3.75 11.07
N PHE A 26 -10.90 2.83 10.12
CA PHE A 26 -11.84 2.75 9.00
C PHE A 26 -13.20 2.23 9.45
N GLU A 27 -13.25 1.24 10.32
CA GLU A 27 -14.50 0.78 10.95
C GLU A 27 -15.16 1.88 11.82
N ALA A 28 -14.36 2.72 12.47
CA ALA A 28 -14.90 3.87 13.18
C ALA A 28 -15.62 4.86 12.24
N ILE A 29 -15.05 5.13 11.07
CA ILE A 29 -15.67 5.97 10.04
C ILE A 29 -16.97 5.35 9.53
N GLU A 30 -17.01 4.04 9.30
CA GLU A 30 -18.27 3.35 8.92
C GLU A 30 -19.35 3.52 9.99
N ARG A 31 -18.99 3.35 11.28
CA ARG A 31 -19.94 3.56 12.40
C ARG A 31 -20.40 5.01 12.48
N GLU A 32 -19.53 5.99 12.27
CA GLU A 32 -19.88 7.42 12.20
C GLU A 32 -20.89 7.69 11.07
N ALA A 33 -20.78 6.97 9.96
CA ALA A 33 -21.73 7.03 8.84
C ALA A 33 -23.00 6.18 9.03
N GLY A 34 -23.17 5.52 10.19
CA GLY A 34 -24.33 4.68 10.48
C GLY A 34 -24.29 3.31 9.82
N SER A 35 -23.09 2.76 9.60
CA SER A 35 -22.87 1.43 9.03
C SER A 35 -22.18 0.52 10.05
N ASP A 36 -22.61 -0.72 10.16
CA ASP A 36 -21.99 -1.76 10.99
C ASP A 36 -20.96 -2.59 10.21
N ALA A 37 -20.50 -2.11 9.05
CA ALA A 37 -19.50 -2.81 8.24
C ALA A 37 -18.18 -2.94 9.02
N GLY A 38 -17.60 -4.13 8.96
CA GLY A 38 -16.32 -4.46 9.55
C GLY A 38 -15.45 -5.27 8.59
N PHE A 39 -14.19 -5.48 8.95
CA PHE A 39 -13.28 -6.27 8.15
C PHE A 39 -13.54 -7.77 8.33
N ASP A 40 -13.67 -8.47 7.21
CA ASP A 40 -13.61 -9.92 7.13
C ASP A 40 -12.16 -10.35 6.93
N TYR A 41 -11.60 -11.06 7.92
CA TYR A 41 -10.20 -11.48 7.92
C TYR A 41 -10.05 -12.92 7.48
N ILE A 42 -9.22 -13.14 6.47
CA ILE A 42 -8.90 -14.46 5.95
C ILE A 42 -7.39 -14.67 6.00
N ALA A 43 -6.98 -15.62 6.83
CA ALA A 43 -5.60 -16.08 6.85
C ALA A 43 -5.29 -16.91 5.59
N TRP A 44 -4.08 -16.81 5.10
CA TRP A 44 -3.60 -17.58 3.97
C TRP A 44 -2.15 -18.03 4.21
N ASP A 45 -1.84 -19.21 3.72
CA ASP A 45 -0.49 -19.77 3.75
C ASP A 45 0.09 -19.82 2.34
N ARG A 46 1.40 -19.87 2.27
CA ARG A 46 2.18 -20.04 1.06
C ARG A 46 3.16 -21.19 1.23
N ALA A 47 3.25 -22.04 0.22
CA ALA A 47 4.41 -22.90 0.03
C ALA A 47 5.47 -22.17 -0.80
N ASP A 48 6.74 -22.42 -0.54
CA ASP A 48 7.80 -22.01 -1.46
C ASP A 48 7.84 -22.92 -2.70
N PRO A 49 8.64 -22.62 -3.73
CA PRO A 49 8.72 -23.46 -4.92
C PRO A 49 9.13 -24.93 -4.67
N SER A 50 9.84 -25.22 -3.58
CA SER A 50 10.18 -26.60 -3.18
C SER A 50 9.02 -27.35 -2.53
N GLY A 51 7.93 -26.67 -2.20
CA GLY A 51 6.78 -27.21 -1.47
C GLY A 51 6.88 -27.08 0.06
N GLU A 52 7.96 -26.50 0.57
CA GLU A 52 8.12 -26.24 1.99
C GLU A 52 7.31 -25.00 2.46
N PRO A 53 7.00 -24.88 3.76
CA PRO A 53 6.29 -23.72 4.29
C PRO A 53 7.02 -22.40 3.98
N GLY A 54 6.41 -21.55 3.18
CA GLY A 54 6.96 -20.27 2.73
C GLY A 54 6.37 -19.05 3.45
N GLY A 55 5.71 -19.25 4.58
CA GLY A 55 5.02 -18.21 5.34
C GLY A 55 3.58 -17.99 4.86
N GLY A 56 3.07 -16.77 5.08
CA GLY A 56 1.68 -16.47 4.75
C GLY A 56 1.31 -15.06 5.14
N GLY A 57 0.02 -14.83 5.36
CA GLY A 57 -0.49 -13.54 5.76
C GLY A 57 -1.94 -13.57 6.19
N VAL A 58 -2.47 -12.39 6.46
CA VAL A 58 -3.87 -12.17 6.75
C VAL A 58 -4.36 -11.03 5.89
N ARG A 59 -5.30 -11.30 4.98
CA ARG A 59 -6.02 -10.26 4.27
C ARG A 59 -7.29 -9.90 5.03
N GLY A 60 -7.58 -8.62 5.17
CA GLY A 60 -8.86 -8.10 5.61
C GLY A 60 -9.54 -7.37 4.46
N VAL A 61 -10.81 -7.62 4.23
CA VAL A 61 -11.61 -6.89 3.24
C VAL A 61 -12.86 -6.38 3.92
N MET A 62 -13.15 -5.09 3.75
CA MET A 62 -14.40 -4.48 4.20
C MET A 62 -15.14 -3.88 3.00
N LYS A 63 -16.47 -4.04 2.97
CA LYS A 63 -17.38 -3.35 2.07
C LYS A 63 -18.44 -2.67 2.91
N GLY A 64 -18.51 -1.36 2.82
CA GLY A 64 -19.36 -0.55 3.66
C GLY A 64 -20.04 0.57 2.91
N ARG A 65 -20.57 1.51 3.67
CA ARG A 65 -21.27 2.67 3.16
C ARG A 65 -20.31 3.74 2.66
N VAL A 66 -19.19 3.95 3.35
CA VAL A 66 -18.14 4.95 3.02
C VAL A 66 -17.06 4.31 2.16
N PHE A 67 -16.55 3.16 2.62
CA PHE A 67 -15.60 2.35 1.88
C PHE A 67 -16.35 1.34 1.01
N GLU A 68 -16.55 1.67 -0.28
CA GLU A 68 -17.20 0.71 -1.20
C GLU A 68 -16.46 -0.62 -1.23
N LYS A 69 -15.14 -0.55 -1.19
CA LYS A 69 -14.25 -1.69 -0.95
C LYS A 69 -12.91 -1.20 -0.41
N VAL A 70 -12.46 -1.75 0.68
CA VAL A 70 -11.09 -1.59 1.18
C VAL A 70 -10.50 -2.96 1.45
N GLY A 71 -9.24 -3.13 1.03
CA GLY A 71 -8.45 -4.32 1.34
C GLY A 71 -7.18 -3.93 2.09
N VAL A 72 -6.91 -4.62 3.19
CA VAL A 72 -5.68 -4.47 3.98
C VAL A 72 -5.05 -5.85 4.13
N ASN A 73 -3.79 -6.02 3.76
CA ASN A 73 -3.08 -7.28 3.88
C ASN A 73 -1.78 -7.09 4.66
N VAL A 74 -1.53 -7.98 5.61
CA VAL A 74 -0.22 -8.16 6.21
C VAL A 74 0.31 -9.52 5.81
N SER A 75 1.55 -9.57 5.37
CA SER A 75 2.22 -10.81 5.01
C SER A 75 3.60 -10.92 5.66
N THR A 76 3.98 -12.15 5.95
CA THR A 76 5.35 -12.51 6.32
C THR A 76 5.69 -13.77 5.56
N VAL A 77 6.56 -13.65 4.59
CA VAL A 77 6.93 -14.72 3.66
C VAL A 77 8.44 -14.87 3.59
N GLY A 78 8.86 -16.09 3.32
CA GLY A 78 10.26 -16.42 3.12
C GLY A 78 10.39 -17.61 2.19
N GLY A 79 11.60 -17.99 1.89
CA GLY A 79 11.89 -19.11 1.01
C GLY A 79 13.13 -18.85 0.17
N THR A 80 13.18 -19.52 -0.98
CA THR A 80 14.29 -19.44 -1.91
C THR A 80 13.76 -18.98 -3.27
N PHE A 81 14.38 -17.96 -3.85
CA PHE A 81 14.08 -17.57 -5.22
C PHE A 81 14.62 -18.60 -6.22
N GLU A 82 13.83 -18.95 -7.22
CA GLU A 82 14.23 -19.87 -8.28
C GLU A 82 14.43 -19.15 -9.61
N GLY A 83 15.23 -19.76 -10.48
CA GLY A 83 15.45 -19.34 -11.85
C GLY A 83 16.20 -18.00 -12.01
N GLU A 84 16.21 -17.50 -13.24
CA GLU A 84 16.91 -16.25 -13.59
C GLU A 84 16.27 -15.02 -12.93
N PHE A 85 14.95 -15.03 -12.74
CA PHE A 85 14.24 -13.93 -12.09
C PHE A 85 14.74 -13.71 -10.65
N GLY A 86 14.94 -14.78 -9.89
CA GLY A 86 15.48 -14.68 -8.53
C GLY A 86 16.83 -13.99 -8.47
N ARG A 87 17.69 -14.20 -9.48
CA ARG A 87 19.02 -13.57 -9.56
C ARG A 87 18.97 -12.07 -9.83
N THR A 88 17.85 -11.55 -10.34
CA THR A 88 17.66 -10.11 -10.55
C THR A 88 17.24 -9.37 -9.28
N ILE A 89 16.83 -10.10 -8.24
CA ILE A 89 16.43 -9.51 -6.97
C ILE A 89 17.69 -9.05 -6.22
N HIS A 90 17.59 -7.86 -5.68
CA HIS A 90 18.69 -7.23 -4.96
C HIS A 90 19.22 -8.13 -3.82
N GLY A 91 20.53 -8.42 -3.86
CA GLY A 91 21.20 -9.27 -2.88
C GLY A 91 20.89 -10.77 -2.98
N ALA A 92 20.08 -11.25 -3.93
CA ALA A 92 19.76 -12.68 -4.06
C ALA A 92 20.68 -13.46 -5.04
N GLY A 93 21.64 -12.78 -5.67
CA GLY A 93 22.52 -13.38 -6.67
C GLY A 93 23.49 -14.44 -6.11
N GLU A 94 23.96 -14.26 -4.87
CA GLU A 94 24.90 -15.17 -4.19
C GLU A 94 24.16 -16.19 -3.30
N ASP A 95 23.13 -15.73 -2.59
CA ASP A 95 22.27 -16.56 -1.75
C ASP A 95 20.81 -16.24 -2.10
N PRO A 96 20.07 -17.16 -2.70
CA PRO A 96 18.70 -16.89 -3.15
C PRO A 96 17.66 -16.90 -2.02
N ARG A 97 18.05 -17.13 -0.78
CA ARG A 97 17.12 -17.09 0.37
C ARG A 97 16.64 -15.66 0.61
N PHE A 98 15.37 -15.54 0.96
CA PHE A 98 14.77 -14.27 1.29
C PHE A 98 13.82 -14.32 2.47
N PHE A 99 13.61 -13.19 3.08
CA PHE A 99 12.53 -12.88 4.01
C PHE A 99 11.89 -11.55 3.62
N ALA A 100 10.57 -11.49 3.68
CA ALA A 100 9.83 -10.26 3.44
C ALA A 100 8.64 -10.18 4.40
N THR A 101 8.44 -9.01 5.01
CA THR A 101 7.24 -8.73 5.79
C THR A 101 6.75 -7.32 5.47
N GLY A 102 5.43 -7.09 5.52
CA GLY A 102 4.87 -5.78 5.22
C GLY A 102 3.37 -5.72 5.36
N VAL A 103 2.89 -4.50 5.37
CA VAL A 103 1.47 -4.13 5.28
C VAL A 103 1.21 -3.40 3.98
N SER A 104 0.09 -3.69 3.33
CA SER A 104 -0.37 -3.01 2.11
C SER A 104 -1.87 -2.82 2.17
N LEU A 105 -2.36 -1.68 1.68
CA LEU A 105 -3.78 -1.41 1.59
C LEU A 105 -4.13 -0.63 0.32
N VAL A 106 -5.37 -0.82 -0.12
CA VAL A 106 -6.03 0.04 -1.09
C VAL A 106 -7.47 0.25 -0.66
N ALA A 107 -7.91 1.51 -0.65
CA ALA A 107 -9.29 1.87 -0.38
C ALA A 107 -9.94 2.52 -1.60
N HIS A 108 -11.10 1.98 -2.00
CA HIS A 108 -12.00 2.54 -3.02
C HIS A 108 -13.28 3.02 -2.34
N MET A 109 -13.65 4.26 -2.59
CA MET A 109 -14.65 4.98 -1.82
C MET A 109 -16.00 5.03 -2.53
N ALA A 110 -17.10 4.95 -1.78
CA ALA A 110 -18.44 5.05 -2.35
C ALA A 110 -18.72 6.47 -2.91
N ASN A 111 -18.31 7.50 -2.17
CA ASN A 111 -18.47 8.88 -2.61
C ASN A 111 -17.32 9.30 -3.53
N PRO A 112 -17.57 9.80 -4.77
CA PRO A 112 -16.54 10.20 -5.71
C PRO A 112 -15.72 11.41 -5.28
N HIS A 113 -16.18 12.21 -4.32
CA HIS A 113 -15.39 13.28 -3.72
C HIS A 113 -14.35 12.81 -2.72
N VAL A 114 -14.44 11.57 -2.23
CA VAL A 114 -13.41 10.98 -1.37
C VAL A 114 -12.34 10.33 -2.26
N PRO A 115 -11.08 10.78 -2.19
CA PRO A 115 -10.00 10.15 -2.94
C PRO A 115 -9.81 8.68 -2.57
N ALA A 116 -9.62 7.82 -3.55
CA ALA A 116 -9.05 6.50 -3.31
C ALA A 116 -7.59 6.64 -2.85
N VAL A 117 -7.07 5.64 -2.15
CA VAL A 117 -5.71 5.68 -1.59
C VAL A 117 -5.05 4.31 -1.64
N HIS A 118 -3.75 4.33 -1.82
CA HIS A 118 -2.86 3.19 -1.61
C HIS A 118 -1.80 3.55 -0.57
N MET A 119 -1.43 2.59 0.25
CA MET A 119 -0.27 2.68 1.15
C MET A 119 0.37 1.30 1.29
N ASN A 120 1.68 1.24 1.35
CA ASN A 120 2.42 0.06 1.78
C ASN A 120 3.67 0.44 2.58
N CYS A 121 4.04 -0.44 3.50
CA CYS A 121 5.32 -0.43 4.19
C CYS A 121 5.84 -1.87 4.23
N ARG A 122 7.12 -2.05 3.93
CA ARG A 122 7.72 -3.38 3.85
C ARG A 122 9.16 -3.40 4.35
N PHE A 123 9.58 -4.53 4.86
CA PHE A 123 10.94 -4.88 5.17
C PHE A 123 11.33 -6.15 4.42
N LEU A 124 12.45 -6.11 3.71
CA LEU A 124 12.96 -7.22 2.92
C LEU A 124 14.39 -7.55 3.34
N ARG A 125 14.73 -8.82 3.23
CA ARG A 125 16.06 -9.32 3.49
C ARG A 125 16.42 -10.45 2.52
N THR A 126 17.62 -10.33 1.97
CA THR A 126 18.37 -11.35 1.22
C THR A 126 19.77 -11.43 1.87
N THR A 127 20.88 -11.40 1.13
CA THR A 127 22.21 -11.03 1.67
C THR A 127 22.28 -9.55 2.04
N LYS A 128 21.33 -8.75 1.58
CA LYS A 128 21.08 -7.36 1.93
C LYS A 128 19.80 -7.24 2.73
N GLN A 129 19.58 -6.10 3.39
CA GLN A 129 18.32 -5.80 4.05
C GLN A 129 17.94 -4.33 3.81
N TRP A 130 16.65 -4.09 3.60
CA TRP A 130 16.17 -2.74 3.33
C TRP A 130 14.69 -2.56 3.68
N PHE A 131 14.32 -1.31 3.87
CA PHE A 131 12.93 -0.88 3.92
C PHE A 131 12.49 -0.30 2.58
N GLY A 132 11.21 -0.46 2.29
CA GLY A 132 10.52 0.17 1.18
C GLY A 132 9.08 0.45 1.54
N GLY A 133 8.44 1.32 0.76
CA GLY A 133 7.07 1.70 1.00
C GLY A 133 6.64 2.93 0.24
N GLY A 134 5.50 3.46 0.65
CA GLY A 134 4.94 4.67 0.09
C GLY A 134 3.45 4.78 0.33
N ALA A 135 2.91 5.94 -0.02
CA ALA A 135 1.49 6.19 -0.04
C ALA A 135 1.18 7.16 -1.18
N ASP A 136 0.09 6.95 -1.88
CA ASP A 136 -0.38 7.83 -2.95
C ASP A 136 -1.88 8.02 -2.93
N LEU A 137 -2.32 9.24 -3.25
CA LEU A 137 -3.71 9.66 -3.24
C LEU A 137 -4.26 9.71 -4.68
N ASN A 138 -5.47 9.18 -4.88
CA ASN A 138 -6.08 9.00 -6.20
C ASN A 138 -7.48 9.63 -6.24
N PRO A 139 -7.59 10.96 -6.30
CA PRO A 139 -8.86 11.65 -6.43
C PRO A 139 -9.40 11.52 -7.86
N PRO A 140 -10.61 10.98 -8.06
CA PRO A 140 -11.26 10.99 -9.38
C PRO A 140 -11.75 12.38 -9.76
N LEU A 141 -12.08 13.21 -8.77
CA LEU A 141 -12.49 14.60 -8.93
C LEU A 141 -11.46 15.55 -8.29
N PRO A 142 -11.37 16.82 -8.70
CA PRO A 142 -10.43 17.78 -8.14
C PRO A 142 -10.53 17.88 -6.61
N ALA A 143 -9.41 17.70 -5.90
CA ALA A 143 -9.32 17.71 -4.45
C ALA A 143 -8.05 18.44 -3.97
N ALA A 144 -7.95 19.74 -4.30
CA ALA A 144 -6.73 20.52 -4.05
C ALA A 144 -6.36 20.62 -2.57
N GLU A 145 -7.34 20.83 -1.68
CA GLU A 145 -7.13 20.88 -0.22
C GLU A 145 -6.65 19.53 0.32
N ASP A 146 -7.33 18.44 -0.05
CA ASP A 146 -6.98 17.08 0.39
C ASP A 146 -5.61 16.65 -0.12
N THR A 147 -5.29 17.06 -1.36
CA THR A 147 -3.97 16.84 -1.96
C THR A 147 -2.89 17.58 -1.18
N ALA A 148 -3.13 18.85 -0.83
CA ALA A 148 -2.19 19.66 -0.07
C ALA A 148 -1.93 19.08 1.33
N ASP A 149 -2.98 18.68 2.06
CA ASP A 149 -2.88 18.10 3.39
C ASP A 149 -2.13 16.77 3.36
N PHE A 150 -2.46 15.90 2.40
CA PHE A 150 -1.80 14.60 2.24
C PHE A 150 -0.30 14.76 1.98
N HIS A 151 0.08 15.62 1.06
CA HIS A 151 1.49 15.89 0.77
C HIS A 151 2.20 16.58 1.94
N ALA A 152 1.56 17.53 2.62
CA ALA A 152 2.14 18.22 3.76
C ALA A 152 2.45 17.23 4.91
N ARG A 153 1.55 16.29 5.18
CA ARG A 153 1.75 15.30 6.24
C ARG A 153 2.88 14.31 5.92
N LEU A 154 2.92 13.82 4.66
CA LEU A 154 4.02 12.95 4.21
C LEU A 154 5.36 13.68 4.19
N ARG A 155 5.36 14.97 3.79
CA ARG A 155 6.56 15.80 3.86
C ARG A 155 7.07 15.93 5.28
N ALA A 156 6.19 16.22 6.24
CA ALA A 156 6.58 16.34 7.65
C ALA A 156 7.23 15.04 8.17
N ALA A 157 6.69 13.87 7.80
CA ALA A 157 7.28 12.58 8.15
C ALA A 157 8.66 12.39 7.52
N CYS A 158 8.87 12.80 6.27
CA CYS A 158 10.16 12.74 5.60
C CYS A 158 11.18 13.69 6.25
N ASP A 159 10.80 14.96 6.43
CA ASP A 159 11.68 16.03 6.90
C ASP A 159 12.16 15.80 8.36
N ALA A 160 11.41 15.03 9.15
CA ALA A 160 11.80 14.62 10.50
C ALA A 160 13.04 13.69 10.52
N HIS A 161 13.33 13.02 9.40
CA HIS A 161 14.46 12.09 9.27
C HIS A 161 15.58 12.63 8.36
N ASP A 162 15.21 13.12 7.17
CA ASP A 162 16.14 13.71 6.22
C ASP A 162 15.38 14.69 5.29
N PRO A 163 15.76 15.97 5.23
CA PRO A 163 15.13 16.95 4.35
C PRO A 163 15.23 16.59 2.85
N ALA A 164 16.15 15.71 2.47
CA ALA A 164 16.27 15.21 1.10
C ALA A 164 15.25 14.08 0.78
N TYR A 165 14.62 13.47 1.78
CA TYR A 165 13.70 12.36 1.55
C TYR A 165 12.46 12.78 0.78
N HIS A 166 11.77 13.85 1.22
CA HIS A 166 10.53 14.23 0.55
C HIS A 166 10.73 14.56 -0.94
N PRO A 167 11.65 15.46 -1.36
CA PRO A 167 11.79 15.76 -2.78
C PRO A 167 12.19 14.53 -3.60
N ARG A 168 13.05 13.66 -3.07
CA ARG A 168 13.47 12.42 -3.73
C ARG A 168 12.34 11.43 -3.88
N PHE A 169 11.59 11.16 -2.80
CA PHE A 169 10.55 10.14 -2.79
C PHE A 169 9.28 10.61 -3.49
N LYS A 170 9.00 11.91 -3.49
CA LYS A 170 7.92 12.48 -4.28
C LYS A 170 8.19 12.35 -5.78
N ALA A 171 9.38 12.75 -6.23
CA ALA A 171 9.76 12.59 -7.64
C ALA A 171 9.69 11.12 -8.07
N TRP A 172 10.14 10.19 -7.20
CA TRP A 172 10.04 8.77 -7.50
C TRP A 172 8.59 8.29 -7.57
N ALA A 173 7.69 8.78 -6.69
CA ALA A 173 6.28 8.46 -6.76
C ALA A 173 5.64 8.98 -8.06
N ASP A 174 5.97 10.19 -8.48
CA ASP A 174 5.45 10.78 -9.73
C ASP A 174 5.87 9.91 -10.93
N ASP A 175 7.13 9.49 -11.01
CA ASP A 175 7.60 8.59 -12.07
C ASP A 175 6.95 7.19 -12.00
N TYR A 176 6.85 6.63 -10.79
CA TYR A 176 6.34 5.28 -10.58
C TYR A 176 4.86 5.13 -10.94
N PHE A 177 4.03 6.09 -10.54
CA PHE A 177 2.58 6.04 -10.74
C PHE A 177 2.10 6.64 -12.06
N TYR A 178 3.01 6.91 -13.01
CA TYR A 178 2.67 7.31 -14.36
C TYR A 178 2.16 6.13 -15.19
N ILE A 179 1.11 6.36 -15.98
CA ILE A 179 0.50 5.36 -16.88
C ILE A 179 0.91 5.69 -18.32
N PRO A 180 1.95 5.03 -18.87
CA PRO A 180 2.55 5.43 -20.14
C PRO A 180 1.58 5.39 -21.33
N HIS A 181 0.76 4.35 -21.44
CA HIS A 181 -0.17 4.19 -22.55
C HIS A 181 -1.37 5.16 -22.50
N ARG A 182 -1.63 5.76 -21.35
CA ARG A 182 -2.64 6.81 -21.16
C ARG A 182 -2.02 8.22 -21.11
N GLN A 183 -0.70 8.33 -20.93
CA GLN A 183 0.04 9.59 -20.76
C GLN A 183 -0.50 10.44 -19.60
N VAL A 184 -0.91 9.80 -18.50
CA VAL A 184 -1.41 10.45 -17.30
C VAL A 184 -0.84 9.79 -16.04
N HIS A 185 -0.89 10.50 -14.92
CA HIS A 185 -0.66 9.89 -13.61
C HIS A 185 -1.93 9.22 -13.09
N ARG A 186 -1.80 8.12 -12.33
CA ARG A 186 -2.96 7.45 -11.75
C ARG A 186 -3.63 8.25 -10.62
N GLY A 187 -2.95 9.23 -10.06
CA GLY A 187 -3.45 10.10 -8.98
C GLY A 187 -2.62 11.37 -8.89
N VAL A 188 -2.60 11.98 -7.71
CA VAL A 188 -1.83 13.19 -7.41
C VAL A 188 -0.46 12.87 -6.78
N GLY A 189 -0.08 11.58 -6.76
CA GLY A 189 1.15 11.11 -6.18
C GLY A 189 1.11 11.06 -4.65
N GLY A 190 2.27 11.17 -4.07
CA GLY A 190 2.55 11.06 -2.66
C GLY A 190 4.04 10.86 -2.46
N ILE A 191 4.46 9.76 -1.83
CA ILE A 191 5.86 9.33 -1.75
C ILE A 191 6.00 7.87 -2.12
N PHE A 192 7.14 7.53 -2.71
CA PHE A 192 7.57 6.15 -2.94
C PHE A 192 9.05 6.02 -2.59
N PHE A 193 9.41 5.03 -1.78
CA PHE A 193 10.78 4.74 -1.41
C PHE A 193 11.06 3.24 -1.43
N ASP A 194 12.28 2.89 -1.76
CA ASP A 194 12.78 1.52 -1.75
C ASP A 194 14.29 1.53 -1.50
N HIS A 195 14.84 0.35 -1.21
CA HIS A 195 16.26 0.17 -0.97
C HIS A 195 16.85 1.12 0.08
N LEU A 196 16.11 1.39 1.17
CA LEU A 196 16.66 2.06 2.33
C LEU A 196 17.50 1.07 3.12
N GLU A 197 18.79 0.99 2.75
CA GLU A 197 19.78 0.09 3.32
C GLU A 197 20.63 0.80 4.38
N GLY A 198 21.27 0.03 5.26
CA GLY A 198 22.21 0.54 6.25
C GLY A 198 21.65 0.49 7.67
N ASP A 199 21.38 1.63 8.28
CA ASP A 199 20.91 1.72 9.65
C ASP A 199 19.46 1.25 9.77
N PHE A 200 19.27 0.04 10.30
CA PHE A 200 17.94 -0.55 10.50
C PHE A 200 17.06 0.34 11.39
N ASP A 201 17.59 0.82 12.51
CA ASP A 201 16.79 1.55 13.49
C ASP A 201 16.31 2.89 12.92
N ALA A 202 17.18 3.61 12.20
CA ALA A 202 16.83 4.86 11.54
C ALA A 202 15.77 4.65 10.42
N HIS A 203 15.96 3.65 9.55
CA HIS A 203 15.03 3.41 8.45
C HIS A 203 13.72 2.77 8.92
N PHE A 204 13.76 1.99 10.00
CA PHE A 204 12.54 1.50 10.65
C PHE A 204 11.75 2.64 11.29
N ALA A 205 12.42 3.58 11.96
CA ALA A 205 11.76 4.76 12.52
C ALA A 205 11.08 5.58 11.42
N PHE A 206 11.79 5.87 10.31
CA PHE A 206 11.19 6.55 9.15
C PHE A 206 9.98 5.80 8.59
N THR A 207 10.09 4.48 8.38
CA THR A 207 9.00 3.67 7.84
C THR A 207 7.78 3.69 8.75
N ARG A 208 7.99 3.71 10.08
CA ARG A 208 6.90 3.86 11.05
C ARG A 208 6.22 5.21 10.94
N ASP A 209 6.99 6.29 10.84
CA ASP A 209 6.44 7.63 10.73
C ASP A 209 5.64 7.85 9.44
N VAL A 210 6.01 7.19 8.34
CA VAL A 210 5.19 7.15 7.12
C VAL A 210 3.83 6.47 7.37
N GLY A 211 3.81 5.34 8.06
CA GLY A 211 2.57 4.65 8.42
C GLY A 211 1.68 5.47 9.38
N GLU A 212 2.29 6.14 10.37
CA GLU A 212 1.58 7.05 11.29
C GLU A 212 1.02 8.27 10.54
N ALA A 213 1.80 8.86 9.64
CA ALA A 213 1.37 9.99 8.82
C ALA A 213 0.14 9.64 7.98
N PHE A 214 0.13 8.46 7.38
CA PHE A 214 -1.03 7.96 6.66
C PHE A 214 -2.25 7.81 7.55
N LEU A 215 -2.10 7.13 8.70
CA LEU A 215 -3.18 6.89 9.66
C LEU A 215 -3.77 8.18 10.24
N GLU A 216 -2.97 9.23 10.31
CA GLU A 216 -3.42 10.55 10.77
C GLU A 216 -4.18 11.31 9.68
N VAL A 217 -3.65 11.40 8.45
CA VAL A 217 -4.19 12.28 7.41
C VAL A 217 -5.37 11.70 6.66
N TYR A 218 -5.30 10.42 6.25
CA TYR A 218 -6.31 9.87 5.36
C TYR A 218 -7.70 9.75 6.01
N PRO A 219 -7.85 9.29 7.27
CA PRO A 219 -9.15 9.33 7.96
C PRO A 219 -9.77 10.73 8.07
N GLN A 220 -8.96 11.79 8.17
CA GLN A 220 -9.45 13.18 8.19
C GLN A 220 -10.01 13.60 6.83
N ILE A 221 -9.31 13.24 5.74
CA ILE A 221 -9.77 13.49 4.37
C ILE A 221 -11.10 12.77 4.11
N VAL A 222 -11.22 11.50 4.52
CA VAL A 222 -12.46 10.74 4.37
C VAL A 222 -13.62 11.42 5.09
N ARG A 223 -13.47 11.79 6.36
CA ARG A 223 -14.51 12.47 7.16
C ARG A 223 -14.92 13.80 6.56
N ARG A 224 -13.98 14.53 5.98
CA ARG A 224 -14.26 15.83 5.33
C ARG A 224 -15.16 15.69 4.11
N ARG A 225 -15.08 14.56 3.39
CA ARG A 225 -15.69 14.39 2.07
C ARG A 225 -16.82 13.36 1.99
N MET A 226 -16.92 12.44 2.97
CA MET A 226 -17.81 11.29 2.87
C MET A 226 -19.30 11.65 2.72
N ASP A 227 -19.72 12.82 3.19
CA ASP A 227 -21.10 13.31 3.09
C ASP A 227 -21.29 14.37 1.99
N SER A 228 -20.27 14.62 1.14
CA SER A 228 -20.38 15.58 0.04
C SER A 228 -21.47 15.13 -0.95
N PRO A 229 -22.36 16.02 -1.38
CA PRO A 229 -23.33 15.67 -2.42
C PRO A 229 -22.62 15.41 -3.75
N PHE A 230 -23.08 14.44 -4.50
CA PHE A 230 -22.53 14.07 -5.80
C PHE A 230 -23.62 13.68 -6.79
N THR A 231 -23.27 13.66 -8.07
CA THR A 231 -24.17 13.37 -9.19
C THR A 231 -23.81 12.04 -9.87
N ASP A 232 -24.68 11.57 -10.76
CA ASP A 232 -24.38 10.41 -11.61
C ASP A 232 -23.18 10.65 -12.53
N ALA A 233 -22.94 11.90 -12.94
CA ALA A 233 -21.76 12.26 -13.71
C ALA A 233 -20.46 12.11 -12.89
N ASP A 234 -20.47 12.47 -11.62
CA ASP A 234 -19.33 12.28 -10.70
C ASP A 234 -19.02 10.79 -10.49
N LEU A 235 -20.06 9.97 -10.38
CA LEU A 235 -19.93 8.50 -10.32
C LEU A 235 -19.34 7.92 -11.61
N ALA A 236 -19.78 8.42 -12.76
CA ALA A 236 -19.25 7.98 -14.05
C ALA A 236 -17.74 8.29 -14.17
N GLU A 237 -17.34 9.51 -13.77
CA GLU A 237 -15.92 9.90 -13.75
C GLU A 237 -15.10 9.02 -12.78
N GLN A 238 -15.64 8.77 -11.59
CA GLN A 238 -14.98 7.87 -10.64
C GLN A 238 -14.75 6.46 -11.23
N ARG A 239 -15.75 5.90 -11.92
CA ARG A 239 -15.64 4.56 -12.52
C ARG A 239 -14.64 4.52 -13.67
N ALA A 240 -14.62 5.54 -14.51
CA ALA A 240 -13.62 5.70 -15.57
C ALA A 240 -12.19 5.85 -14.99
N TRP A 241 -12.04 6.64 -13.91
CA TRP A 241 -10.78 6.77 -13.20
C TRP A 241 -10.29 5.44 -12.61
N ARG A 242 -11.19 4.64 -12.07
CA ARG A 242 -10.90 3.28 -11.57
C ARG A 242 -10.44 2.32 -12.67
N GLY A 243 -10.88 2.51 -13.91
CA GLY A 243 -10.35 1.80 -15.08
C GLY A 243 -8.85 2.02 -15.24
N ARG A 244 -8.41 3.28 -15.18
CA ARG A 244 -6.97 3.64 -15.24
C ARG A 244 -6.18 3.07 -14.06
N TYR A 245 -6.77 3.09 -12.86
CA TYR A 245 -6.18 2.47 -11.68
C TYR A 245 -5.96 0.95 -11.87
N ALA A 246 -6.97 0.24 -12.38
CA ALA A 246 -6.89 -1.19 -12.68
C ALA A 246 -5.83 -1.49 -13.75
N GLU A 247 -5.76 -0.68 -14.81
CA GLU A 247 -4.72 -0.78 -15.85
C GLU A 247 -3.32 -0.66 -15.24
N PHE A 248 -3.09 0.35 -14.39
CA PHE A 248 -1.80 0.51 -13.73
C PHE A 248 -1.44 -0.71 -12.90
N ASN A 249 -2.35 -1.17 -12.03
CA ASN A 249 -2.08 -2.28 -11.13
C ASN A 249 -1.78 -3.59 -11.87
N LEU A 250 -2.50 -3.88 -12.96
CA LEU A 250 -2.33 -5.13 -13.70
C LEU A 250 -1.15 -5.11 -14.67
N VAL A 251 -0.77 -3.94 -15.18
CA VAL A 251 0.24 -3.83 -16.24
C VAL A 251 1.59 -3.33 -15.73
N TYR A 252 1.61 -2.43 -14.76
CA TYR A 252 2.83 -1.71 -14.36
C TYR A 252 3.23 -1.88 -12.90
N ASP A 253 2.28 -2.21 -11.99
CA ASP A 253 2.61 -2.30 -10.58
C ASP A 253 3.56 -3.47 -10.29
N ARG A 254 4.81 -3.11 -9.90
CA ARG A 254 5.85 -4.11 -9.63
C ARG A 254 5.48 -5.05 -8.49
N GLY A 255 4.75 -4.54 -7.47
CA GLY A 255 4.30 -5.35 -6.34
C GLY A 255 3.29 -6.41 -6.76
N THR A 256 2.28 -6.04 -7.55
CA THR A 256 1.29 -6.95 -8.13
C THR A 256 1.97 -8.00 -9.03
N LEU A 257 2.81 -7.55 -9.96
CA LEU A 257 3.51 -8.43 -10.91
C LEU A 257 4.46 -9.40 -10.18
N PHE A 258 5.20 -8.91 -9.17
CA PHE A 258 6.06 -9.75 -8.35
C PHE A 258 5.25 -10.81 -7.60
N GLY A 259 4.18 -10.39 -6.91
CA GLY A 259 3.33 -11.31 -6.15
C GLY A 259 2.74 -12.42 -7.02
N LEU A 260 2.20 -12.08 -8.21
CA LEU A 260 1.66 -13.05 -9.15
C LEU A 260 2.72 -14.01 -9.72
N LYS A 261 3.91 -13.48 -10.03
CA LYS A 261 5.03 -14.31 -10.58
C LYS A 261 5.67 -15.23 -9.55
N THR A 262 5.61 -14.89 -8.28
CA THR A 262 6.23 -15.68 -7.20
C THR A 262 5.26 -16.58 -6.45
N GLY A 263 4.06 -16.81 -7.00
CA GLY A 263 3.05 -17.70 -6.40
C GLY A 263 2.41 -17.12 -5.13
N GLY A 264 2.30 -15.80 -5.03
CA GLY A 264 1.58 -15.13 -3.94
C GLY A 264 0.08 -15.44 -3.98
N ASN A 265 -0.61 -15.21 -2.85
CA ASN A 265 -2.05 -15.41 -2.76
C ASN A 265 -2.78 -14.42 -3.69
N ILE A 266 -3.45 -14.93 -4.73
CA ILE A 266 -4.09 -14.13 -5.79
C ILE A 266 -5.15 -13.20 -5.20
N ASP A 267 -5.97 -13.69 -4.29
CA ASP A 267 -7.03 -12.90 -3.67
C ASP A 267 -6.48 -11.76 -2.79
N ALA A 268 -5.35 -12.00 -2.09
CA ALA A 268 -4.69 -10.98 -1.30
C ALA A 268 -4.01 -9.91 -2.17
N ILE A 269 -3.54 -10.29 -3.36
CA ILE A 269 -2.95 -9.37 -4.34
C ILE A 269 -4.04 -8.56 -5.04
N LEU A 270 -5.06 -9.23 -5.59
CA LEU A 270 -6.11 -8.59 -6.39
C LEU A 270 -7.22 -7.93 -5.56
N MET A 271 -7.15 -8.00 -4.22
CA MET A 271 -8.04 -7.19 -3.38
C MET A 271 -7.86 -5.68 -3.62
N SER A 272 -6.71 -5.26 -4.16
CA SER A 272 -6.40 -3.88 -4.53
C SER A 272 -7.25 -3.33 -5.68
N LEU A 273 -7.86 -4.19 -6.48
CA LEU A 273 -8.68 -3.75 -7.60
C LEU A 273 -10.01 -3.13 -7.14
N PRO A 274 -10.51 -2.10 -7.84
CA PRO A 274 -11.79 -1.47 -7.53
C PRO A 274 -12.96 -2.45 -7.72
N PRO A 275 -14.08 -2.26 -6.97
CA PRO A 275 -15.24 -3.12 -7.08
C PRO A 275 -15.96 -2.98 -8.43
N VAL A 276 -15.95 -1.78 -9.00
CA VAL A 276 -16.53 -1.44 -10.30
C VAL A 276 -15.59 -0.46 -11.02
N ALA A 277 -15.31 -0.70 -12.27
CA ALA A 277 -14.58 0.18 -13.16
C ALA A 277 -15.24 0.16 -14.54
N THR A 278 -15.09 1.24 -15.32
CA THR A 278 -15.59 1.31 -16.70
C THR A 278 -14.49 1.75 -17.64
N TRP A 279 -14.61 1.29 -18.87
CA TRP A 279 -13.80 1.70 -20.02
C TRP A 279 -14.77 2.13 -21.13
N ASP A 280 -14.45 3.24 -21.78
CA ASP A 280 -15.19 3.75 -22.96
C ASP A 280 -14.80 2.98 -24.22
#